data_bac114c41eb63383f1e5e9b90d589807
#
_entry.id   bac114c41eb63383f1e5e9b90d589807
#
_cell.length_a   1.000
_cell.length_b   1.000
_cell.length_c   1.000
_cell.angle_alpha   90.00
_cell.angle_beta   90.00
_cell.angle_gamma   90.00
#
_symmetry.space_group_name_H-M   'P 1'
#
loop_
_entity.id
_entity.type
_entity.pdbx_description
1 polymer ?
#
loop_
_entity_poly.entity_id
_entity_poly.type
_entity_poly.pdbx_seq_one_letter_code
_entity_poly.pdbx_strand_id
1 'polypeptide(L)'
;MPISREMRLLETRWKSGLGWPKRLEWIEIEGIRGWTGERIELDFPIVALVGENGVGKSTALQAMASSYKRSEDDSQEAFYASQFFPDTPWEKVRGAVIKASIRDGDKGSKIYRVSKPTNRWRGNLERNKRACEYIDLRRIQPISARTGYARLAKAQNKETGFKAFDEATVDRLSHVMGRKYEKAKLATSEFDETRPVPVLQKDGSSFSGFHSGAGETAIAELLKNKMQKYSIVLIDEVETSLHPRVQRRLLRDLANLCRDNDSQIVLTTHSPYVLAELPSEARIYIMDGSAGKKIIKGVSPDFAMTKMDEDSHPEADIYTEDDRSAALLREIIISQDPDLISRVRFIPFGTASTGRSLGQMLNKFPRPSLVFLDGDQSPSDGCILLPGGDAPERIVFEGLLSKSWQDVASRLSRSASEVIDSCTSAMTLADHHDWVRYAGDRLVVGGEVLWQILSSEWAKQFLKQQEAKAIVDSIKATIGGHPLPMGPMQQKYPLFRS
;
A
#
# COMPACT_ATOMS: atom_id res chain seq x y z
N MET A 1 8.01 4.45 9.59
CA MET A 1 9.42 4.10 9.92
C MET A 1 10.33 4.65 8.82
N PRO A 2 11.54 5.12 9.12
CA PRO A 2 12.46 5.57 8.08
C PRO A 2 12.87 4.40 7.18
N ILE A 3 12.90 4.64 5.88
CA ILE A 3 13.34 3.69 4.87
C ILE A 3 14.81 3.31 5.11
N SER A 4 15.20 2.07 4.79
CA SER A 4 16.58 1.58 4.95
C SER A 4 17.60 2.42 4.16
N ARG A 5 18.89 2.34 4.55
CA ARG A 5 19.97 3.01 3.84
C ARG A 5 20.06 2.55 2.39
N GLU A 6 19.96 1.25 2.15
CA GLU A 6 20.05 0.62 0.82
C GLU A 6 18.94 1.15 -0.10
N MET A 7 17.73 1.26 0.42
CA MET A 7 16.59 1.79 -0.33
C MET A 7 16.74 3.28 -0.63
N ARG A 8 17.25 4.08 0.32
CA ARG A 8 17.55 5.51 0.07
C ARG A 8 18.62 5.72 -0.99
N LEU A 9 19.66 4.88 -1.01
CA LEU A 9 20.68 4.93 -2.06
C LEU A 9 20.11 4.58 -3.43
N LEU A 10 19.23 3.58 -3.49
CA LEU A 10 18.49 3.24 -4.71
C LEU A 10 17.62 4.40 -5.18
N GLU A 11 16.86 5.01 -4.28
CA GLU A 11 16.00 6.16 -4.57
C GLU A 11 16.79 7.36 -5.08
N THR A 12 17.90 7.69 -4.44
CA THR A 12 18.79 8.79 -4.85
C THR A 12 19.32 8.56 -6.27
N ARG A 13 19.77 7.33 -6.58
CA ARG A 13 20.26 6.98 -7.93
C ARG A 13 19.12 7.01 -8.96
N TRP A 14 17.93 6.54 -8.61
CA TRP A 14 16.77 6.61 -9.51
C TRP A 14 16.37 8.06 -9.84
N LYS A 15 16.29 8.91 -8.82
CA LYS A 15 15.95 10.34 -8.97
C LYS A 15 16.99 11.13 -9.75
N SER A 16 18.26 10.70 -9.75
CA SER A 16 19.31 11.33 -10.58
C SER A 16 19.13 11.09 -12.07
N GLY A 17 18.25 10.18 -12.49
CA GLY A 17 18.03 9.80 -13.88
C GLY A 17 19.18 9.00 -14.51
N LEU A 18 20.20 8.64 -13.72
CA LEU A 18 21.35 7.83 -14.14
C LEU A 18 21.04 6.36 -13.94
N GLY A 19 21.08 5.57 -14.99
CA GLY A 19 20.81 4.13 -14.94
C GLY A 19 19.49 3.72 -15.59
N TRP A 20 19.15 2.47 -15.46
CA TRP A 20 17.96 1.82 -16.03
C TRP A 20 17.67 2.16 -17.49
N PRO A 21 18.64 1.94 -18.40
CA PRO A 21 18.41 2.19 -19.82
C PRO A 21 17.31 1.29 -20.38
N LYS A 22 17.10 0.12 -19.79
CA LYS A 22 15.99 -0.79 -20.10
C LYS A 22 15.04 -0.85 -18.93
N ARG A 23 13.79 -0.37 -19.13
CA ARG A 23 12.76 -0.41 -18.09
C ARG A 23 11.36 -0.59 -18.65
N LEU A 24 10.55 -1.33 -17.93
CA LEU A 24 9.09 -1.34 -18.10
C LEU A 24 8.54 -0.08 -17.45
N GLU A 25 7.87 0.76 -18.22
CA GLU A 25 7.28 1.99 -17.71
C GLU A 25 5.85 1.77 -17.24
N TRP A 26 5.09 1.01 -17.99
CA TRP A 26 3.74 0.61 -17.61
C TRP A 26 3.30 -0.65 -18.35
N ILE A 27 2.29 -1.31 -17.78
CA ILE A 27 1.57 -2.41 -18.41
C ILE A 27 0.07 -2.14 -18.37
N GLU A 28 -0.65 -2.49 -19.45
CA GLU A 28 -2.10 -2.42 -19.58
C GLU A 28 -2.64 -3.81 -19.91
N ILE A 29 -3.66 -4.24 -19.20
CA ILE A 29 -4.20 -5.60 -19.30
C ILE A 29 -5.70 -5.53 -19.55
N GLU A 30 -6.17 -6.20 -20.60
CA GLU A 30 -7.58 -6.22 -20.99
C GLU A 30 -8.03 -7.64 -21.30
N GLY A 31 -9.24 -8.00 -20.88
CA GLY A 31 -9.88 -9.29 -21.20
C GLY A 31 -9.25 -10.51 -20.50
N ILE A 32 -8.56 -10.32 -19.36
CA ILE A 32 -7.90 -11.40 -18.61
C ILE A 32 -8.32 -11.31 -17.13
N ARG A 33 -9.00 -12.33 -16.60
CA ARG A 33 -9.30 -12.49 -15.16
C ARG A 33 -9.74 -11.20 -14.46
N GLY A 34 -10.75 -10.53 -15.05
CA GLY A 34 -11.35 -9.31 -14.48
C GLY A 34 -10.59 -8.01 -14.75
N TRP A 35 -9.49 -8.04 -15.51
CA TRP A 35 -8.85 -6.84 -16.05
C TRP A 35 -9.58 -6.38 -17.31
N THR A 36 -9.90 -5.07 -17.40
CA THR A 36 -10.76 -4.48 -18.46
C THR A 36 -10.06 -3.37 -19.25
N GLY A 37 -8.75 -3.20 -19.08
CA GLY A 37 -7.93 -2.20 -19.79
C GLY A 37 -7.17 -1.28 -18.83
N GLU A 38 -7.10 -1.64 -17.56
CA GLU A 38 -6.40 -0.83 -16.56
C GLU A 38 -4.88 -0.91 -16.74
N ARG A 39 -4.25 0.21 -16.42
CA ARG A 39 -2.81 0.42 -16.56
C ARG A 39 -2.12 0.51 -15.21
N ILE A 40 -1.07 -0.30 -15.04
CA ILE A 40 -0.14 -0.22 -13.91
C ILE A 40 1.12 0.53 -14.37
N GLU A 41 1.40 1.66 -13.79
CA GLU A 41 2.61 2.44 -14.02
C GLU A 41 3.67 2.11 -12.97
N LEU A 42 4.93 1.99 -13.40
CA LEU A 42 6.07 1.58 -12.58
C LEU A 42 7.03 2.77 -12.41
N ASP A 43 6.78 3.58 -11.39
CA ASP A 43 7.51 4.83 -11.15
C ASP A 43 8.78 4.65 -10.32
N PHE A 44 9.10 3.42 -9.92
CA PHE A 44 10.27 3.09 -9.12
C PHE A 44 10.88 1.75 -9.59
N PRO A 45 12.19 1.52 -9.44
CA PRO A 45 12.82 0.29 -9.91
C PRO A 45 12.42 -0.97 -9.14
N ILE A 46 11.93 -0.85 -7.90
CA ILE A 46 11.33 -1.96 -7.14
C ILE A 46 9.89 -1.58 -6.81
N VAL A 47 8.91 -2.30 -7.34
CA VAL A 47 7.48 -2.02 -7.13
C VAL A 47 6.79 -3.21 -6.47
N ALA A 48 5.99 -2.94 -5.44
CA ALA A 48 5.11 -3.92 -4.81
C ALA A 48 3.66 -3.74 -5.26
N LEU A 49 3.07 -4.81 -5.79
CA LEU A 49 1.64 -4.94 -6.05
C LEU A 49 0.96 -5.56 -4.84
N VAL A 50 -0.01 -4.88 -4.27
CA VAL A 50 -0.71 -5.24 -3.04
C VAL A 50 -2.21 -5.31 -3.29
N GLY A 51 -2.94 -6.01 -2.46
CA GLY A 51 -4.40 -6.13 -2.54
C GLY A 51 -4.88 -7.49 -2.05
N GLU A 52 -6.17 -7.70 -2.01
CA GLU A 52 -6.79 -8.94 -1.56
C GLU A 52 -6.44 -10.15 -2.43
N ASN A 53 -6.74 -11.35 -1.92
CA ASN A 53 -6.58 -12.57 -2.70
C ASN A 53 -7.54 -12.58 -3.90
N GLY A 54 -7.03 -13.04 -5.06
CA GLY A 54 -7.85 -13.11 -6.28
C GLY A 54 -7.97 -11.81 -7.06
N VAL A 55 -7.53 -10.65 -6.54
CA VAL A 55 -7.65 -9.34 -7.21
C VAL A 55 -6.82 -9.21 -8.50
N GLY A 56 -5.97 -10.18 -8.82
CA GLY A 56 -5.23 -10.20 -10.09
C GLY A 56 -3.77 -9.74 -10.02
N LYS A 57 -3.14 -9.69 -8.83
CA LYS A 57 -1.71 -9.37 -8.66
C LYS A 57 -0.79 -10.30 -9.44
N SER A 58 -0.96 -11.62 -9.25
CA SER A 58 -0.20 -12.65 -10.01
C SER A 58 -0.47 -12.57 -11.51
N THR A 59 -1.71 -12.23 -11.90
CA THR A 59 -2.07 -12.00 -13.30
C THR A 59 -1.25 -10.86 -13.91
N ALA A 60 -1.05 -9.77 -13.16
CA ALA A 60 -0.23 -8.66 -13.61
C ALA A 60 1.24 -9.06 -13.78
N LEU A 61 1.84 -9.79 -12.83
CA LEU A 61 3.21 -10.32 -12.98
C LEU A 61 3.34 -11.26 -14.19
N GLN A 62 2.37 -12.17 -14.38
CA GLN A 62 2.34 -13.10 -15.51
C GLN A 62 2.21 -12.36 -16.86
N ALA A 63 1.42 -11.29 -16.90
CA ALA A 63 1.31 -10.44 -18.08
C ALA A 63 2.63 -9.71 -18.37
N MET A 64 3.31 -9.19 -17.33
CA MET A 64 4.64 -8.58 -17.46
C MET A 64 5.66 -9.60 -18.00
N ALA A 65 5.71 -10.82 -17.44
CA ALA A 65 6.59 -11.89 -17.92
C ALA A 65 6.35 -12.22 -19.41
N SER A 66 5.08 -12.27 -19.80
CA SER A 66 4.65 -12.55 -21.18
C SER A 66 5.03 -11.45 -22.18
N SER A 67 5.42 -10.25 -21.72
CA SER A 67 5.75 -9.12 -22.55
C SER A 67 7.21 -9.15 -23.09
N TYR A 68 8.02 -10.06 -22.59
CA TYR A 68 9.42 -10.22 -22.99
C TYR A 68 9.67 -11.50 -23.75
N LYS A 69 10.65 -11.48 -24.66
CA LYS A 69 11.22 -12.66 -25.26
C LYS A 69 12.65 -12.86 -24.74
N ARG A 70 13.10 -14.09 -24.79
CA ARG A 70 14.44 -14.49 -24.39
C ARG A 70 15.51 -13.62 -25.03
N SER A 71 16.51 -13.22 -24.26
CA SER A 71 17.76 -12.69 -24.79
C SER A 71 18.59 -13.84 -25.36
N GLU A 72 19.46 -13.59 -26.35
CA GLU A 72 20.31 -14.62 -26.95
C GLU A 72 21.32 -15.20 -25.95
N ASP A 73 21.72 -14.38 -24.98
CA ASP A 73 22.67 -14.75 -23.92
C ASP A 73 22.00 -15.38 -22.67
N ASP A 74 20.66 -15.57 -22.70
CA ASP A 74 19.91 -16.01 -21.54
C ASP A 74 19.73 -17.54 -21.59
N SER A 75 20.13 -18.24 -20.54
CA SER A 75 19.88 -19.65 -20.33
C SER A 75 18.46 -19.98 -19.90
N GLN A 76 17.67 -18.96 -19.53
CA GLN A 76 16.31 -19.15 -19.01
C GLN A 76 15.29 -19.32 -20.11
N GLU A 77 14.20 -20.03 -19.82
CA GLU A 77 13.08 -20.21 -20.75
C GLU A 77 12.29 -18.92 -20.95
N ALA A 78 11.81 -18.70 -22.19
CA ALA A 78 10.91 -17.60 -22.46
C ALA A 78 9.51 -17.89 -21.91
N PHE A 79 8.86 -16.90 -21.31
CA PHE A 79 7.49 -17.00 -20.84
C PHE A 79 6.51 -16.60 -21.96
N TYR A 80 5.44 -17.38 -22.12
CA TYR A 80 4.40 -17.12 -23.10
C TYR A 80 3.04 -16.91 -22.42
N ALA A 81 2.27 -15.98 -22.93
CA ALA A 81 0.92 -15.73 -22.43
C ALA A 81 0.02 -16.98 -22.47
N SER A 82 0.24 -17.88 -23.43
CA SER A 82 -0.48 -19.16 -23.51
C SER A 82 -0.19 -20.12 -22.34
N GLN A 83 0.97 -20.00 -21.70
CA GLN A 83 1.33 -20.82 -20.52
C GLN A 83 0.62 -20.33 -19.27
N PHE A 84 0.48 -19.01 -19.12
CA PHE A 84 -0.19 -18.41 -17.96
C PHE A 84 -1.70 -18.30 -18.09
N PHE A 85 -2.17 -18.12 -19.33
CA PHE A 85 -3.58 -17.90 -19.67
C PHE A 85 -4.05 -18.92 -20.71
N PRO A 86 -4.03 -20.24 -20.38
CA PRO A 86 -4.49 -21.27 -21.29
C PRO A 86 -6.01 -21.24 -21.43
N ASP A 87 -6.51 -21.74 -22.56
CA ASP A 87 -7.91 -22.15 -22.66
C ASP A 87 -8.11 -23.45 -21.89
N THR A 88 -9.13 -23.49 -21.06
CA THR A 88 -9.52 -24.67 -20.31
C THR A 88 -10.91 -25.15 -20.73
N PRO A 89 -11.36 -26.34 -20.35
CA PRO A 89 -12.75 -26.78 -20.61
C PRO A 89 -13.80 -25.84 -20.00
N TRP A 90 -13.46 -25.15 -18.93
CA TRP A 90 -14.37 -24.30 -18.15
C TRP A 90 -14.25 -22.81 -18.51
N GLU A 91 -13.11 -22.36 -19.04
CA GLU A 91 -12.87 -20.97 -19.34
C GLU A 91 -12.06 -20.82 -20.63
N LYS A 92 -12.49 -19.90 -21.51
CA LYS A 92 -11.78 -19.54 -22.73
C LYS A 92 -11.39 -18.06 -22.69
N VAL A 93 -10.12 -17.79 -22.80
CA VAL A 93 -9.59 -16.44 -22.88
C VAL A 93 -9.78 -15.92 -24.31
N ARG A 94 -10.63 -14.92 -24.50
CA ARG A 94 -10.90 -14.30 -25.81
C ARG A 94 -10.82 -12.78 -25.71
N GLY A 95 -10.40 -12.14 -26.80
CA GLY A 95 -10.28 -10.69 -26.86
C GLY A 95 -9.19 -10.10 -25.95
N ALA A 96 -8.36 -10.96 -25.34
CA ALA A 96 -7.33 -10.54 -24.41
C ALA A 96 -6.25 -9.69 -25.09
N VAL A 97 -5.83 -8.62 -24.43
CA VAL A 97 -4.75 -7.72 -24.88
C VAL A 97 -3.85 -7.39 -23.71
N ILE A 98 -2.56 -7.52 -23.92
CA ILE A 98 -1.50 -7.05 -23.02
C ILE A 98 -0.68 -6.03 -23.79
N LYS A 99 -0.60 -4.79 -23.28
CA LYS A 99 0.27 -3.75 -23.82
C LYS A 99 1.31 -3.37 -22.77
N ALA A 100 2.55 -3.22 -23.20
CA ALA A 100 3.67 -2.84 -22.33
C ALA A 100 4.47 -1.72 -22.96
N SER A 101 4.67 -0.60 -22.25
CA SER A 101 5.61 0.44 -22.65
C SER A 101 6.98 0.10 -22.08
N ILE A 102 7.95 -0.10 -22.94
CA ILE A 102 9.30 -0.48 -22.56
C ILE A 102 10.26 0.55 -23.15
N ARG A 103 11.05 1.18 -22.28
CA ARG A 103 12.17 2.02 -22.68
C ARG A 103 13.38 1.13 -22.96
N ASP A 104 14.08 1.41 -24.06
CA ASP A 104 15.27 0.66 -24.47
C ASP A 104 16.41 1.65 -24.87
N GLY A 105 17.07 2.17 -23.85
CA GLY A 105 18.19 3.10 -24.00
C GLY A 105 17.82 4.35 -24.82
N ASP A 106 18.68 4.70 -25.76
CA ASP A 106 18.53 5.87 -26.63
C ASP A 106 17.41 5.72 -27.68
N LYS A 107 16.88 4.50 -27.86
CA LYS A 107 15.76 4.25 -28.78
C LYS A 107 14.42 4.80 -28.24
N GLY A 108 14.42 5.28 -26.99
CA GLY A 108 13.22 5.77 -26.34
C GLY A 108 12.24 4.67 -25.93
N SER A 109 11.00 5.05 -25.69
CA SER A 109 9.94 4.15 -25.24
C SER A 109 9.14 3.61 -26.42
N LYS A 110 8.88 2.30 -26.42
CA LYS A 110 8.08 1.62 -27.43
C LYS A 110 7.00 0.78 -26.78
N ILE A 111 5.79 0.80 -27.35
CA ILE A 111 4.68 -0.03 -26.93
C ILE A 111 4.73 -1.37 -27.66
N TYR A 112 4.76 -2.44 -26.89
CA TYR A 112 4.66 -3.82 -27.35
C TYR A 112 3.28 -4.36 -27.03
N ARG A 113 2.74 -5.18 -27.92
CA ARG A 113 1.41 -5.75 -27.79
C ARG A 113 1.42 -7.25 -27.99
N VAL A 114 0.87 -7.99 -27.02
CA VAL A 114 0.55 -9.42 -27.13
C VAL A 114 -0.97 -9.54 -27.00
N SER A 115 -1.63 -10.25 -27.93
CA SER A 115 -3.09 -10.30 -27.93
C SER A 115 -3.62 -11.66 -28.37
N LYS A 116 -4.85 -11.98 -27.95
CA LYS A 116 -5.57 -13.20 -28.33
C LYS A 116 -6.94 -12.83 -28.93
N PRO A 117 -6.98 -12.31 -30.17
CA PRO A 117 -8.24 -11.90 -30.81
C PRO A 117 -9.20 -13.08 -31.08
N THR A 118 -8.65 -14.27 -31.26
CA THR A 118 -9.41 -15.51 -31.53
C THR A 118 -8.90 -16.65 -30.64
N ASN A 119 -8.50 -17.77 -31.20
CA ASN A 119 -7.99 -18.93 -30.45
C ASN A 119 -6.47 -18.94 -30.28
N ARG A 120 -5.75 -18.01 -30.90
CA ARG A 120 -4.27 -17.99 -30.87
C ARG A 120 -3.73 -16.67 -30.41
N TRP A 121 -2.71 -16.72 -29.56
CA TRP A 121 -1.93 -15.56 -29.16
C TRP A 121 -1.08 -15.04 -30.33
N ARG A 122 -1.05 -13.71 -30.51
CA ARG A 122 -0.30 -12.99 -31.55
C ARG A 122 0.62 -11.96 -30.90
N GLY A 123 1.66 -11.50 -31.62
CA GLY A 123 2.63 -10.49 -31.14
C GLY A 123 3.83 -11.08 -30.41
N ASN A 124 3.95 -12.41 -30.27
CA ASN A 124 5.05 -13.05 -29.55
C ASN A 124 6.44 -12.76 -30.14
N LEU A 125 6.56 -12.65 -31.46
CA LEU A 125 7.83 -12.40 -32.16
C LEU A 125 8.32 -10.96 -32.01
N GLU A 126 7.41 -10.02 -31.78
CA GLU A 126 7.66 -8.59 -31.71
C GLU A 126 8.03 -8.10 -30.29
N ARG A 127 7.96 -8.98 -29.29
CA ARG A 127 8.26 -8.65 -27.89
C ARG A 127 9.71 -8.13 -27.73
N ASN A 128 9.91 -7.28 -26.70
CA ASN A 128 11.24 -6.77 -26.38
C ASN A 128 12.18 -7.89 -25.91
N LYS A 129 13.46 -7.85 -26.34
CA LYS A 129 14.51 -8.76 -25.86
C LYS A 129 15.07 -8.23 -24.54
N ARG A 130 14.75 -8.90 -23.43
CA ARG A 130 15.26 -8.58 -22.10
C ARG A 130 15.28 -9.84 -21.24
N ALA A 131 16.32 -10.01 -20.42
CA ALA A 131 16.34 -11.05 -19.41
C ALA A 131 15.18 -10.83 -18.44
N CYS A 132 14.30 -11.83 -18.33
CA CYS A 132 13.13 -11.80 -17.48
C CYS A 132 13.09 -13.07 -16.64
N GLU A 133 13.06 -12.91 -15.33
CA GLU A 133 12.91 -14.01 -14.38
C GLU A 133 11.58 -13.90 -13.68
N TYR A 134 10.82 -15.00 -13.65
CA TYR A 134 9.55 -15.09 -12.90
C TYR A 134 9.68 -16.15 -11.81
N ILE A 135 9.54 -15.75 -10.58
CA ILE A 135 9.71 -16.58 -9.38
C ILE A 135 8.39 -16.60 -8.62
N ASP A 136 7.75 -17.76 -8.58
CA ASP A 136 6.51 -17.98 -7.78
C ASP A 136 6.92 -18.74 -6.50
N LEU A 137 7.09 -18.00 -5.40
CA LEU A 137 7.50 -18.59 -4.11
C LEU A 137 6.44 -19.52 -3.52
N ARG A 138 5.16 -19.36 -3.89
CA ARG A 138 4.08 -20.30 -3.48
C ARG A 138 4.30 -21.72 -4.00
N ARG A 139 4.98 -21.85 -5.14
CA ARG A 139 5.30 -23.15 -5.74
C ARG A 139 6.51 -23.83 -5.10
N ILE A 140 7.24 -23.10 -4.25
CA ILE A 140 8.35 -23.67 -3.48
C ILE A 140 7.75 -24.46 -2.31
N GLN A 141 7.36 -25.69 -2.61
CA GLN A 141 6.83 -26.59 -1.58
C GLN A 141 7.97 -27.11 -0.68
N PRO A 142 7.72 -27.23 0.62
CA PRO A 142 8.61 -28.02 1.49
C PRO A 142 8.89 -29.37 0.86
N ILE A 143 10.11 -29.87 0.97
CA ILE A 143 10.49 -31.16 0.36
C ILE A 143 9.55 -32.28 0.81
N SER A 144 9.07 -32.23 2.06
CA SER A 144 8.10 -33.18 2.63
C SER A 144 6.74 -33.21 1.91
N ALA A 145 6.36 -32.11 1.23
CA ALA A 145 5.13 -32.02 0.46
C ALA A 145 5.28 -32.40 -1.03
N ARG A 146 6.50 -32.67 -1.48
CA ARG A 146 6.78 -33.04 -2.86
C ARG A 146 6.33 -34.46 -3.17
N THR A 147 5.75 -34.66 -4.35
CA THR A 147 5.47 -36.02 -4.84
C THR A 147 6.75 -36.83 -4.90
N GLY A 148 6.76 -38.03 -4.34
CA GLY A 148 7.95 -38.88 -4.28
C GLY A 148 8.87 -38.60 -3.08
N TYR A 149 8.48 -37.76 -2.13
CA TYR A 149 9.25 -37.47 -0.91
C TYR A 149 9.87 -38.70 -0.26
N ALA A 150 9.09 -39.77 -0.07
CA ALA A 150 9.57 -41.01 0.54
C ALA A 150 10.69 -41.70 -0.26
N ARG A 151 10.78 -41.49 -1.56
CA ARG A 151 11.89 -41.96 -2.41
C ARG A 151 13.12 -41.07 -2.29
N LEU A 152 12.91 -39.75 -2.28
CA LEU A 152 13.97 -38.76 -2.08
C LEU A 152 14.64 -38.89 -0.70
N ALA A 153 13.86 -39.26 0.33
CA ALA A 153 14.34 -39.40 1.72
C ALA A 153 15.11 -40.70 1.99
N LYS A 154 15.17 -41.66 1.02
CA LYS A 154 15.90 -42.91 1.22
C LYS A 154 17.41 -42.67 1.26
N ALA A 155 18.10 -43.26 2.23
CA ALA A 155 19.54 -43.17 2.41
C ALA A 155 20.36 -43.69 1.20
N GLN A 156 19.74 -44.51 0.36
CA GLN A 156 20.36 -45.08 -0.87
C GLN A 156 20.28 -44.10 -2.06
N ASN A 157 19.55 -42.98 -1.94
CA ASN A 157 19.45 -41.97 -3.00
C ASN A 157 20.81 -41.28 -3.18
N LYS A 158 21.33 -41.29 -4.38
CA LYS A 158 22.63 -40.67 -4.70
C LYS A 158 22.49 -39.29 -5.27
N GLU A 159 23.37 -38.39 -4.85
CA GLU A 159 23.54 -37.08 -5.50
C GLU A 159 24.11 -37.31 -6.90
N THR A 160 23.42 -36.86 -7.94
CA THR A 160 23.84 -36.98 -9.34
C THR A 160 24.56 -35.72 -9.84
N GLY A 161 24.33 -34.59 -9.20
CA GLY A 161 24.98 -33.33 -9.55
C GLY A 161 24.65 -32.24 -8.51
N PHE A 162 25.37 -31.14 -8.61
CA PHE A 162 25.10 -29.98 -7.80
C PHE A 162 25.53 -28.67 -8.48
N LYS A 163 24.85 -27.58 -8.10
CA LYS A 163 25.28 -26.21 -8.39
C LYS A 163 25.72 -25.57 -7.07
N ALA A 164 27.04 -25.40 -6.88
CA ALA A 164 27.54 -24.68 -5.71
C ALA A 164 27.22 -23.18 -5.81
N PHE A 165 26.94 -22.55 -4.68
CA PHE A 165 26.93 -21.10 -4.58
C PHE A 165 28.36 -20.59 -4.42
N ASP A 166 28.67 -19.48 -5.09
CA ASP A 166 29.90 -18.76 -4.84
C ASP A 166 29.88 -18.05 -3.48
N GLU A 167 31.05 -17.63 -3.02
CA GLU A 167 31.24 -16.97 -1.72
C GLU A 167 30.31 -15.76 -1.57
N ALA A 168 30.19 -14.91 -2.59
CA ALA A 168 29.32 -13.75 -2.57
C ALA A 168 27.82 -14.13 -2.38
N THR A 169 27.38 -15.23 -3.00
CA THR A 169 26.00 -15.72 -2.84
C THR A 169 25.77 -16.33 -1.46
N VAL A 170 26.78 -17.04 -0.89
CA VAL A 170 26.74 -17.57 0.48
C VAL A 170 26.70 -16.43 1.50
N ASP A 171 27.46 -15.36 1.30
CA ASP A 171 27.44 -14.17 2.15
C ASP A 171 26.09 -13.46 2.10
N ARG A 172 25.49 -13.33 0.91
CA ARG A 172 24.15 -12.78 0.75
C ARG A 172 23.11 -13.65 1.47
N LEU A 173 23.16 -14.97 1.30
CA LEU A 173 22.28 -15.90 2.04
C LEU A 173 22.42 -15.70 3.55
N SER A 174 23.64 -15.59 4.04
CA SER A 174 23.96 -15.37 5.46
C SER A 174 23.40 -14.05 5.94
N HIS A 175 23.56 -12.97 5.17
CA HIS A 175 23.05 -11.64 5.49
C HIS A 175 21.52 -11.62 5.56
N VAL A 176 20.85 -12.15 4.55
CA VAL A 176 19.38 -12.18 4.46
C VAL A 176 18.80 -13.03 5.60
N MET A 177 19.31 -14.23 5.81
CA MET A 177 18.84 -15.12 6.88
C MET A 177 19.26 -14.64 8.28
N GLY A 178 20.33 -13.82 8.38
CA GLY A 178 20.90 -13.35 9.65
C GLY A 178 21.56 -14.47 10.44
N ARG A 179 22.14 -15.43 9.75
CA ARG A 179 22.87 -16.57 10.27
C ARG A 179 24.08 -16.81 9.37
N LYS A 180 25.23 -17.16 9.94
CA LYS A 180 26.42 -17.46 9.15
C LYS A 180 26.33 -18.85 8.55
N TYR A 181 26.42 -18.93 7.21
CA TYR A 181 26.58 -20.18 6.48
C TYR A 181 28.02 -20.25 5.98
N GLU A 182 28.58 -21.45 5.91
CA GLU A 182 29.93 -21.69 5.41
C GLU A 182 29.92 -22.07 3.94
N LYS A 183 28.95 -22.89 3.54
CA LYS A 183 28.74 -23.34 2.16
C LYS A 183 27.25 -23.52 1.88
N ALA A 184 26.87 -23.38 0.63
CA ALA A 184 25.54 -23.69 0.15
C ALA A 184 25.63 -24.26 -1.28
N LYS A 185 24.77 -25.21 -1.61
CA LYS A 185 24.61 -25.77 -2.95
C LYS A 185 23.15 -26.16 -3.21
N LEU A 186 22.79 -26.27 -4.46
CA LEU A 186 21.58 -26.93 -4.92
C LEU A 186 21.99 -28.28 -5.49
N ALA A 187 21.61 -29.37 -4.80
CA ALA A 187 21.95 -30.73 -5.17
C ALA A 187 20.81 -31.39 -5.94
N THR A 188 21.11 -32.14 -6.99
CA THR A 188 20.16 -32.98 -7.72
C THR A 188 20.35 -34.44 -7.33
N SER A 189 19.28 -35.22 -7.42
CA SER A 189 19.30 -36.65 -7.09
C SER A 189 18.87 -37.49 -8.29
N GLU A 190 19.21 -38.75 -8.27
CA GLU A 190 18.84 -39.74 -9.31
C GLU A 190 17.31 -39.89 -9.49
N PHE A 191 16.51 -39.51 -8.47
CA PHE A 191 15.05 -39.61 -8.50
C PHE A 191 14.36 -38.35 -8.97
N ASP A 192 15.03 -37.18 -8.91
CA ASP A 192 14.46 -35.92 -9.37
C ASP A 192 15.57 -34.91 -9.73
N GLU A 193 15.99 -34.95 -10.97
CA GLU A 193 17.00 -34.02 -11.51
C GLU A 193 16.42 -32.63 -11.79
N THR A 194 15.08 -32.52 -11.85
CA THR A 194 14.40 -31.28 -12.22
C THR A 194 14.15 -30.35 -11.02
N ARG A 195 14.19 -30.89 -9.80
CA ARG A 195 13.88 -30.17 -8.57
C ARG A 195 15.00 -30.28 -7.56
N PRO A 196 16.04 -29.45 -7.70
CA PRO A 196 17.18 -29.50 -6.81
C PRO A 196 16.79 -29.27 -5.35
N VAL A 197 17.56 -29.82 -4.46
CA VAL A 197 17.42 -29.71 -3.01
C VAL A 197 18.51 -28.80 -2.48
N PRO A 198 18.21 -27.73 -1.74
CA PRO A 198 19.24 -26.93 -1.09
C PRO A 198 19.95 -27.75 -0.01
N VAL A 199 21.27 -27.69 -0.02
CA VAL A 199 22.14 -28.25 1.01
C VAL A 199 22.99 -27.12 1.55
N LEU A 200 22.87 -26.87 2.85
CA LEU A 200 23.50 -25.76 3.56
C LEU A 200 24.47 -26.31 4.61
N GLN A 201 25.60 -25.64 4.80
CA GLN A 201 26.58 -25.98 5.82
C GLN A 201 26.67 -24.82 6.81
N LYS A 202 26.53 -25.16 8.11
CA LYS A 202 26.62 -24.23 9.22
C LYS A 202 27.28 -24.95 10.42
N ASP A 203 28.17 -24.26 11.13
CA ASP A 203 28.86 -24.77 12.34
C ASP A 203 29.50 -26.16 12.10
N GLY A 204 30.13 -26.33 10.93
CA GLY A 204 30.76 -27.59 10.50
C GLY A 204 29.79 -28.70 10.12
N SER A 205 28.49 -28.52 10.27
CA SER A 205 27.45 -29.50 9.97
C SER A 205 26.70 -29.17 8.69
N SER A 206 26.50 -30.17 7.82
CA SER A 206 25.68 -30.03 6.61
C SER A 206 24.27 -30.53 6.86
N PHE A 207 23.29 -29.77 6.40
CA PHE A 207 21.89 -30.17 6.40
C PHE A 207 21.21 -29.83 5.08
N SER A 208 20.29 -30.65 4.68
CA SER A 208 19.56 -30.47 3.44
C SER A 208 18.19 -29.84 3.68
N GLY A 209 17.51 -29.43 2.63
CA GLY A 209 16.15 -28.94 2.65
C GLY A 209 15.12 -29.90 3.31
N PHE A 210 15.49 -31.15 3.59
CA PHE A 210 14.69 -32.06 4.42
C PHE A 210 14.64 -31.62 5.89
N HIS A 211 15.68 -30.94 6.37
CA HIS A 211 15.85 -30.49 7.74
C HIS A 211 15.94 -28.96 7.85
N SER A 212 15.99 -28.25 6.74
CA SER A 212 15.95 -26.78 6.69
C SER A 212 14.51 -26.27 6.75
N GLY A 213 14.34 -25.05 7.29
CA GLY A 213 13.06 -24.39 7.25
C GLY A 213 12.64 -24.00 5.82
N ALA A 214 11.33 -23.91 5.58
CA ALA A 214 10.81 -23.48 4.28
C ALA A 214 11.40 -22.13 3.80
N GLY A 215 11.67 -21.20 4.75
CA GLY A 215 12.30 -19.91 4.43
C GLY A 215 13.73 -20.04 3.91
N GLU A 216 14.53 -20.96 4.43
CA GLU A 216 15.89 -21.21 3.91
C GLU A 216 15.85 -21.76 2.46
N THR A 217 14.89 -22.65 2.20
CA THR A 217 14.65 -23.19 0.86
C THR A 217 14.21 -22.09 -0.10
N ALA A 218 13.28 -21.24 0.33
CA ALA A 218 12.78 -20.12 -0.48
C ALA A 218 13.90 -19.13 -0.84
N ILE A 219 14.74 -18.76 0.13
CA ILE A 219 15.87 -17.85 -0.13
C ILE A 219 16.93 -18.50 -1.01
N ALA A 220 17.27 -19.78 -0.79
CA ALA A 220 18.22 -20.50 -1.65
C ALA A 220 17.73 -20.57 -3.10
N GLU A 221 16.44 -20.82 -3.31
CA GLU A 221 15.82 -20.78 -4.65
C GLU A 221 15.87 -19.38 -5.27
N LEU A 222 15.59 -18.34 -4.50
CA LEU A 222 15.64 -16.96 -4.97
C LEU A 222 17.08 -16.54 -5.35
N LEU A 223 18.08 -17.02 -4.62
CA LEU A 223 19.48 -16.70 -4.85
C LEU A 223 20.19 -17.60 -5.88
N LYS A 224 19.53 -18.65 -6.38
CA LYS A 224 20.15 -19.64 -7.29
C LYS A 224 20.68 -19.04 -8.60
N ASN A 225 20.06 -17.97 -9.06
CA ASN A 225 20.45 -17.27 -10.27
C ASN A 225 21.04 -15.91 -9.93
N LYS A 226 22.12 -15.55 -10.59
CA LYS A 226 22.66 -14.19 -10.51
C LYS A 226 21.76 -13.25 -11.29
N MET A 227 21.37 -12.14 -10.66
CA MET A 227 20.63 -11.10 -11.34
C MET A 227 21.44 -10.52 -12.49
N GLN A 228 20.93 -10.63 -13.71
CA GLN A 228 21.60 -10.10 -14.90
C GLN A 228 21.42 -8.58 -14.96
N LYS A 229 22.42 -7.91 -15.54
CA LYS A 229 22.35 -6.47 -15.77
C LYS A 229 21.18 -6.10 -16.69
N TYR A 230 20.44 -5.06 -16.30
CA TYR A 230 19.25 -4.58 -17.00
C TYR A 230 18.07 -5.56 -17.07
N SER A 231 18.07 -6.62 -16.26
CA SER A 231 17.00 -7.61 -16.21
C SER A 231 15.72 -7.05 -15.55
N ILE A 232 14.65 -7.80 -15.71
CA ILE A 232 13.45 -7.64 -14.87
C ILE A 232 13.20 -8.93 -14.08
N VAL A 233 13.02 -8.80 -12.79
CA VAL A 233 12.73 -9.92 -11.88
C VAL A 233 11.32 -9.74 -11.31
N LEU A 234 10.49 -10.75 -11.47
CA LEU A 234 9.10 -10.77 -11.06
C LEU A 234 8.96 -11.82 -9.96
N ILE A 235 8.55 -11.40 -8.75
CA ILE A 235 8.49 -12.27 -7.58
C ILE A 235 7.07 -12.31 -7.06
N ASP A 236 6.43 -13.47 -7.10
CA ASP A 236 5.07 -13.64 -6.59
C ASP A 236 5.10 -14.10 -5.13
N GLU A 237 4.42 -13.36 -4.25
CA GLU A 237 4.33 -13.55 -2.81
C GLU A 237 5.71 -13.65 -2.11
N VAL A 238 6.46 -12.54 -2.19
CA VAL A 238 7.85 -12.47 -1.71
C VAL A 238 8.03 -12.80 -0.23
N GLU A 239 6.99 -12.66 0.58
CA GLU A 239 6.98 -12.97 2.02
C GLU A 239 6.79 -14.44 2.35
N THR A 240 6.42 -15.29 1.39
CA THR A 240 6.04 -16.69 1.65
C THR A 240 7.11 -17.43 2.44
N SER A 241 6.71 -17.99 3.57
CA SER A 241 7.58 -18.73 4.51
C SER A 241 8.71 -17.93 5.16
N LEU A 242 8.71 -16.60 5.05
CA LEU A 242 9.76 -15.73 5.59
C LEU A 242 9.33 -15.02 6.88
N HIS A 243 10.16 -15.09 7.90
CA HIS A 243 9.98 -14.30 9.12
C HIS A 243 10.12 -12.79 8.81
N PRO A 244 9.40 -11.88 9.46
CA PRO A 244 9.44 -10.42 9.20
C PRO A 244 10.85 -9.82 9.11
N ARG A 245 11.78 -10.23 9.96
CA ARG A 245 13.17 -9.77 9.91
C ARG A 245 13.87 -10.18 8.61
N VAL A 246 13.57 -11.39 8.11
CA VAL A 246 14.14 -11.91 6.86
C VAL A 246 13.55 -11.15 5.67
N GLN A 247 12.25 -10.88 5.69
CA GLN A 247 11.59 -10.07 4.65
C GLN A 247 12.26 -8.70 4.51
N ARG A 248 12.49 -7.97 5.61
CA ARG A 248 13.18 -6.67 5.59
C ARG A 248 14.59 -6.77 5.04
N ARG A 249 15.38 -7.77 5.47
CA ARG A 249 16.74 -7.97 4.97
C ARG A 249 16.77 -8.33 3.49
N LEU A 250 15.81 -9.16 3.05
CA LEU A 250 15.66 -9.50 1.64
C LEU A 250 15.41 -8.26 0.79
N LEU A 251 14.51 -7.36 1.21
CA LEU A 251 14.24 -6.12 0.47
C LEU A 251 15.48 -5.23 0.37
N ARG A 252 16.31 -5.17 1.41
CA ARG A 252 17.59 -4.43 1.40
C ARG A 252 18.60 -5.06 0.43
N ASP A 253 18.72 -6.37 0.42
CA ASP A 253 19.55 -7.10 -0.53
C ASP A 253 19.08 -6.88 -1.97
N LEU A 254 17.77 -6.98 -2.21
CA LEU A 254 17.17 -6.70 -3.52
C LEU A 254 17.40 -5.24 -3.96
N ALA A 255 17.38 -4.28 -3.04
CA ALA A 255 17.67 -2.87 -3.35
C ALA A 255 19.13 -2.67 -3.82
N ASN A 256 20.09 -3.33 -3.16
CA ASN A 256 21.48 -3.31 -3.60
C ASN A 256 21.64 -3.94 -4.99
N LEU A 257 21.08 -5.13 -5.20
CA LEU A 257 21.15 -5.80 -6.50
C LEU A 257 20.50 -5.00 -7.62
N CYS A 258 19.35 -4.43 -7.36
CA CYS A 258 18.62 -3.59 -8.29
C CYS A 258 19.46 -2.37 -8.72
N ARG A 259 20.10 -1.71 -7.74
CA ARG A 259 20.98 -0.57 -7.95
C ARG A 259 22.24 -0.95 -8.74
N ASP A 260 22.88 -2.07 -8.38
CA ASP A 260 24.19 -2.45 -8.93
C ASP A 260 24.06 -3.02 -10.35
N ASN A 261 22.89 -3.57 -10.70
CA ASN A 261 22.63 -4.15 -12.02
C ASN A 261 21.72 -3.29 -12.92
N ASP A 262 21.25 -2.12 -12.46
CA ASP A 262 20.22 -1.32 -13.15
C ASP A 262 19.01 -2.16 -13.59
N SER A 263 18.61 -3.12 -12.74
CA SER A 263 17.53 -4.06 -12.97
C SER A 263 16.22 -3.53 -12.41
N GLN A 264 15.10 -4.05 -12.87
CA GLN A 264 13.78 -3.78 -12.26
C GLN A 264 13.29 -5.01 -11.50
N ILE A 265 12.59 -4.76 -10.41
CA ILE A 265 11.94 -5.82 -9.63
C ILE A 265 10.47 -5.43 -9.46
N VAL A 266 9.56 -6.33 -9.81
CA VAL A 266 8.15 -6.20 -9.46
C VAL A 266 7.77 -7.39 -8.62
N LEU A 267 7.20 -7.14 -7.45
CA LEU A 267 6.83 -8.20 -6.52
C LEU A 267 5.38 -8.07 -6.08
N THR A 268 4.77 -9.16 -5.68
CA THR A 268 3.49 -9.14 -4.98
C THR A 268 3.71 -9.44 -3.51
N THR A 269 2.88 -8.86 -2.66
CA THR A 269 2.96 -9.05 -1.22
C THR A 269 1.65 -8.74 -0.51
N HIS A 270 1.43 -9.40 0.63
CA HIS A 270 0.44 -9.07 1.64
C HIS A 270 1.10 -8.59 2.95
N SER A 271 2.44 -8.47 2.96
CA SER A 271 3.18 -8.18 4.18
C SER A 271 3.37 -6.68 4.43
N PRO A 272 2.93 -6.16 5.58
CA PRO A 272 3.23 -4.78 5.97
C PRO A 272 4.73 -4.53 6.14
N TYR A 273 5.50 -5.56 6.48
CA TYR A 273 6.95 -5.47 6.67
C TYR A 273 7.69 -5.25 5.35
N VAL A 274 7.21 -5.85 4.26
CA VAL A 274 7.71 -5.61 2.91
C VAL A 274 7.36 -4.19 2.46
N LEU A 275 6.10 -3.78 2.66
CA LEU A 275 5.64 -2.44 2.29
C LEU A 275 6.36 -1.34 3.04
N ALA A 276 6.65 -1.54 4.33
CA ALA A 276 7.34 -0.55 5.15
C ALA A 276 8.80 -0.30 4.73
N GLU A 277 9.45 -1.23 4.01
CA GLU A 277 10.81 -1.05 3.47
C GLU A 277 10.83 -0.29 2.13
N LEU A 278 9.68 -0.08 1.47
CA LEU A 278 9.57 0.56 0.16
C LEU A 278 9.15 2.03 0.29
N PRO A 279 9.58 2.93 -0.59
CA PRO A 279 9.05 4.29 -0.66
C PRO A 279 7.60 4.30 -1.19
N SER A 280 6.88 5.41 -1.01
CA SER A 280 5.47 5.52 -1.41
C SER A 280 5.25 5.24 -2.90
N GLU A 281 6.12 5.74 -3.77
CA GLU A 281 6.06 5.58 -5.23
C GLU A 281 6.16 4.12 -5.68
N ALA A 282 6.72 3.27 -4.82
CA ALA A 282 6.91 1.85 -5.06
C ALA A 282 5.72 0.97 -4.66
N ARG A 283 4.68 1.54 -4.03
CA ARG A 283 3.55 0.80 -3.47
C ARG A 283 2.30 1.01 -4.31
N ILE A 284 1.77 -0.06 -4.88
CA ILE A 284 0.58 -0.04 -5.73
C ILE A 284 -0.45 -1.00 -5.16
N TYR A 285 -1.60 -0.47 -4.74
CA TYR A 285 -2.73 -1.26 -4.26
C TYR A 285 -3.71 -1.50 -5.40
N ILE A 286 -4.11 -2.76 -5.58
CA ILE A 286 -5.08 -3.19 -6.59
C ILE A 286 -6.31 -3.71 -5.87
N MET A 287 -7.49 -3.23 -6.26
CA MET A 287 -8.77 -3.68 -5.73
C MET A 287 -9.80 -3.84 -6.84
N ASP A 288 -10.83 -4.61 -6.57
CA ASP A 288 -11.99 -4.70 -7.46
C ASP A 288 -12.81 -3.41 -7.40
N GLY A 289 -13.19 -2.92 -8.56
CA GLY A 289 -14.09 -1.79 -8.73
C GLY A 289 -15.39 -2.22 -9.41
N SER A 290 -16.35 -1.31 -9.51
CA SER A 290 -17.65 -1.60 -10.15
C SER A 290 -17.57 -1.89 -11.65
N ALA A 291 -16.53 -1.42 -12.33
CA ALA A 291 -16.36 -1.55 -13.78
C ALA A 291 -14.97 -2.10 -14.18
N GLY A 292 -14.26 -2.77 -13.28
CA GLY A 292 -12.91 -3.30 -13.53
C GLY A 292 -12.03 -3.14 -12.29
N LYS A 293 -10.71 -3.07 -12.45
CA LYS A 293 -9.77 -2.90 -11.33
C LYS A 293 -9.53 -1.43 -11.01
N LYS A 294 -9.47 -1.07 -9.73
CA LYS A 294 -9.02 0.24 -9.28
C LYS A 294 -7.57 0.12 -8.81
N ILE A 295 -6.69 0.99 -9.33
CA ILE A 295 -5.26 1.00 -9.03
C ILE A 295 -4.95 2.26 -8.24
N ILE A 296 -4.43 2.10 -7.03
CA ILE A 296 -4.11 3.21 -6.11
C ILE A 296 -2.61 3.19 -5.85
N LYS A 297 -1.93 4.28 -6.21
CA LYS A 297 -0.49 4.45 -5.96
C LYS A 297 -0.22 5.13 -4.63
N GLY A 298 0.95 4.90 -4.07
CA GLY A 298 1.45 5.62 -2.91
C GLY A 298 0.80 5.22 -1.59
N VAL A 299 0.15 4.05 -1.54
CA VAL A 299 -0.51 3.60 -0.32
C VAL A 299 0.46 3.39 0.84
N SER A 300 0.01 3.68 2.05
CA SER A 300 0.76 3.31 3.25
C SER A 300 0.59 1.81 3.58
N PRO A 301 1.52 1.21 4.34
CA PRO A 301 1.32 -0.13 4.86
C PRO A 301 0.03 -0.28 5.67
N ASP A 302 -0.30 0.71 6.50
CA ASP A 302 -1.50 0.69 7.33
C ASP A 302 -2.79 0.74 6.49
N PHE A 303 -2.83 1.59 5.44
CA PHE A 303 -3.95 1.58 4.49
C PHE A 303 -4.13 0.22 3.81
N ALA A 304 -3.03 -0.36 3.32
CA ALA A 304 -3.09 -1.66 2.66
C ALA A 304 -3.61 -2.74 3.61
N MET A 305 -3.17 -2.72 4.89
CA MET A 305 -3.65 -3.64 5.91
C MET A 305 -5.13 -3.43 6.22
N THR A 306 -5.57 -2.19 6.45
CA THR A 306 -6.99 -1.87 6.69
C THR A 306 -7.92 -2.38 5.58
N LYS A 307 -7.44 -2.40 4.33
CA LYS A 307 -8.24 -2.91 3.19
C LYS A 307 -8.17 -4.42 3.01
N MET A 308 -7.21 -5.11 3.62
CA MET A 308 -7.03 -6.57 3.54
C MET A 308 -7.45 -7.30 4.82
N ASP A 309 -7.74 -6.57 5.89
CA ASP A 309 -8.10 -7.09 7.21
C ASP A 309 -9.50 -6.61 7.60
N GLU A 310 -10.15 -7.29 8.50
CA GLU A 310 -11.41 -6.86 9.11
C GLU A 310 -11.18 -5.73 10.13
N ASP A 311 -9.97 -5.68 10.73
CA ASP A 311 -9.58 -4.65 11.68
C ASP A 311 -9.12 -3.36 10.99
N SER A 312 -9.47 -2.22 11.58
CA SER A 312 -9.01 -0.91 11.11
C SER A 312 -7.57 -0.65 11.53
N HIS A 313 -6.70 -0.37 10.55
CA HIS A 313 -5.30 0.03 10.75
C HIS A 313 -5.11 1.49 10.34
N PRO A 314 -5.45 2.47 11.21
CA PRO A 314 -5.36 3.88 10.88
C PRO A 314 -3.90 4.29 10.61
N GLU A 315 -3.72 5.18 9.63
CA GLU A 315 -2.41 5.70 9.23
C GLU A 315 -1.97 6.89 10.07
N ALA A 316 -2.96 7.64 10.61
CA ALA A 316 -2.72 8.76 11.50
C ALA A 316 -3.72 8.79 12.65
N ASP A 317 -3.29 9.33 13.79
CA ASP A 317 -4.14 9.65 14.93
C ASP A 317 -4.50 11.13 14.91
N ILE A 318 -5.79 11.43 15.00
CA ILE A 318 -6.33 12.79 15.09
C ILE A 318 -6.86 12.99 16.50
N TYR A 319 -6.21 13.87 17.23
CA TYR A 319 -6.57 14.23 18.59
C TYR A 319 -7.52 15.42 18.56
N THR A 320 -8.68 15.33 19.26
CA THR A 320 -9.70 16.38 19.38
C THR A 320 -10.04 16.62 20.84
N GLU A 321 -10.64 17.77 21.18
CA GLU A 321 -10.99 18.06 22.58
C GLU A 321 -12.02 17.06 23.10
N ASP A 322 -13.06 16.79 22.31
CA ASP A 322 -14.14 15.88 22.68
C ASP A 322 -14.70 15.14 21.47
N ASP A 323 -15.73 14.33 21.67
CA ASP A 323 -16.43 13.57 20.62
C ASP A 323 -17.21 14.48 19.68
N ARG A 324 -17.62 15.67 20.09
CA ARG A 324 -18.33 16.63 19.24
C ARG A 324 -17.40 17.28 18.26
N SER A 325 -16.24 17.72 18.73
CA SER A 325 -15.15 18.21 17.88
C SER A 325 -14.71 17.14 16.87
N ALA A 326 -14.62 15.87 17.31
CA ALA A 326 -14.35 14.74 16.44
C ALA A 326 -15.43 14.54 15.37
N ALA A 327 -16.71 14.62 15.75
CA ALA A 327 -17.82 14.44 14.82
C ALA A 327 -17.89 15.56 13.78
N LEU A 328 -17.72 16.82 14.20
CA LEU A 328 -17.65 17.95 13.28
C LEU A 328 -16.50 17.81 12.29
N LEU A 329 -15.30 17.48 12.77
CA LEU A 329 -14.12 17.29 11.93
C LEU A 329 -14.31 16.13 10.95
N ARG A 330 -14.98 15.06 11.37
CA ARG A 330 -15.34 13.93 10.50
C ARG A 330 -16.24 14.38 9.34
N GLU A 331 -17.26 15.18 9.59
CA GLU A 331 -18.14 15.70 8.54
C GLU A 331 -17.40 16.66 7.59
N ILE A 332 -16.47 17.45 8.10
CA ILE A 332 -15.59 18.29 7.28
C ILE A 332 -14.75 17.42 6.31
N ILE A 333 -14.15 16.35 6.83
CA ILE A 333 -13.34 15.44 6.00
C ILE A 333 -14.19 14.73 4.95
N ILE A 334 -15.37 14.21 5.34
CA ILE A 334 -16.32 13.53 4.44
C ILE A 334 -16.73 14.45 3.28
N SER A 335 -16.89 15.74 3.54
CA SER A 335 -17.29 16.71 2.51
C SER A 335 -16.26 16.87 1.38
N GLN A 336 -14.98 16.56 1.63
CA GLN A 336 -13.87 16.75 0.70
C GLN A 336 -13.26 15.43 0.21
N ASP A 337 -13.07 14.46 1.10
CA ASP A 337 -12.45 13.16 0.82
C ASP A 337 -12.98 12.07 1.78
N PRO A 338 -14.11 11.43 1.42
CA PRO A 338 -14.71 10.40 2.27
C PRO A 338 -13.76 9.20 2.54
N ASP A 339 -12.87 8.87 1.60
CA ASP A 339 -11.95 7.75 1.74
C ASP A 339 -10.94 7.96 2.89
N LEU A 340 -10.67 9.22 3.23
CA LEU A 340 -9.71 9.59 4.27
C LEU A 340 -10.17 9.16 5.68
N ILE A 341 -11.48 9.05 5.91
CA ILE A 341 -12.05 8.64 7.21
C ILE A 341 -11.56 7.26 7.65
N SER A 342 -11.47 6.31 6.72
CA SER A 342 -10.99 4.96 7.02
C SER A 342 -9.49 4.90 7.34
N ARG A 343 -8.75 5.97 7.07
CA ARG A 343 -7.30 6.09 7.23
C ARG A 343 -6.88 6.77 8.52
N VAL A 344 -7.82 7.35 9.26
CA VAL A 344 -7.55 8.12 10.49
C VAL A 344 -8.35 7.59 11.66
N ARG A 345 -7.78 7.72 12.87
CA ARG A 345 -8.46 7.41 14.13
C ARG A 345 -8.61 8.68 14.94
N PHE A 346 -9.82 8.95 15.40
CA PHE A 346 -10.12 10.08 16.27
C PHE A 346 -9.94 9.68 17.74
N ILE A 347 -9.27 10.52 18.50
CA ILE A 347 -8.95 10.30 19.92
C ILE A 347 -9.24 11.57 20.70
N PRO A 348 -10.36 11.62 21.45
CA PRO A 348 -10.66 12.74 22.36
C PRO A 348 -9.64 12.81 23.49
N PHE A 349 -9.13 14.02 23.82
CA PHE A 349 -8.13 14.22 24.88
C PHE A 349 -8.64 15.01 26.08
N GLY A 350 -9.79 15.67 26.01
CA GLY A 350 -10.50 16.31 27.10
C GLY A 350 -10.33 17.83 27.14
N THR A 351 -9.21 18.35 27.55
CA THR A 351 -9.06 19.82 27.76
C THR A 351 -8.02 20.44 26.82
N ALA A 352 -8.22 21.70 26.43
CA ALA A 352 -7.30 22.43 25.56
C ALA A 352 -5.84 22.47 26.08
N SER A 353 -5.64 22.47 27.40
CA SER A 353 -4.28 22.38 27.99
C SER A 353 -3.60 21.06 27.68
N THR A 354 -4.35 19.95 27.71
CA THR A 354 -3.85 18.63 27.29
C THR A 354 -3.52 18.64 25.80
N GLY A 355 -4.38 19.18 24.94
CA GLY A 355 -4.15 19.30 23.52
C GLY A 355 -2.87 20.08 23.18
N ARG A 356 -2.63 21.21 23.84
CA ARG A 356 -1.40 21.99 23.66
C ARG A 356 -0.15 21.19 24.05
N SER A 357 -0.23 20.42 25.14
CA SER A 357 0.89 19.53 25.56
C SER A 357 1.14 18.42 24.54
N LEU A 358 0.08 17.83 23.98
CA LEU A 358 0.19 16.82 22.91
C LEU A 358 0.81 17.42 21.64
N GLY A 359 0.39 18.62 21.25
CA GLY A 359 0.93 19.33 20.07
C GLY A 359 2.44 19.51 20.13
N GLN A 360 2.99 19.80 21.31
CA GLN A 360 4.45 19.92 21.53
C GLN A 360 5.19 18.58 21.47
N MET A 361 4.49 17.46 21.52
CA MET A 361 5.08 16.11 21.59
C MET A 361 4.81 15.25 20.36
N LEU A 362 4.21 15.79 19.30
CA LEU A 362 3.80 15.02 18.10
C LEU A 362 4.93 14.19 17.50
N ASN A 363 6.16 14.68 17.50
CA ASN A 363 7.33 13.98 16.97
C ASN A 363 7.76 12.74 17.79
N LYS A 364 7.21 12.57 19.01
CA LYS A 364 7.50 11.43 19.90
C LYS A 364 6.47 10.31 19.75
N PHE A 365 5.36 10.56 19.05
CA PHE A 365 4.33 9.54 18.87
C PHE A 365 4.77 8.48 17.85
N PRO A 366 4.42 7.21 18.07
CA PRO A 366 4.80 6.12 17.19
C PRO A 366 4.09 6.19 15.83
N ARG A 367 2.97 6.90 15.75
CA ARG A 367 2.14 7.10 14.56
C ARG A 367 2.08 8.58 14.19
N PRO A 368 2.03 8.94 12.90
CA PRO A 368 1.74 10.30 12.48
C PRO A 368 0.49 10.83 13.17
N SER A 369 0.56 12.02 13.73
CA SER A 369 -0.51 12.54 14.59
C SER A 369 -0.74 14.02 14.35
N LEU A 370 -2.00 14.46 14.53
CA LEU A 370 -2.43 15.85 14.50
C LEU A 370 -3.28 16.15 15.74
N VAL A 371 -3.18 17.38 16.23
CA VAL A 371 -4.01 17.86 17.32
C VAL A 371 -4.89 19.01 16.82
N PHE A 372 -6.19 18.86 16.98
CA PHE A 372 -7.19 19.89 16.72
C PHE A 372 -7.72 20.43 18.04
N LEU A 373 -7.66 21.73 18.19
CA LEU A 373 -8.30 22.47 19.29
C LEU A 373 -9.58 23.11 18.76
N ASP A 374 -10.53 23.38 19.65
CA ASP A 374 -11.74 24.10 19.31
C ASP A 374 -11.43 25.53 18.82
N GLY A 375 -12.32 26.10 18.05
CA GLY A 375 -12.09 27.38 17.39
C GLY A 375 -11.97 28.57 18.33
N ASP A 376 -12.52 28.48 19.55
CA ASP A 376 -12.42 29.48 20.60
C ASP A 376 -11.06 29.53 21.31
N GLN A 377 -10.22 28.53 21.07
CA GLN A 377 -8.91 28.42 21.71
C GLN A 377 -7.87 29.35 21.06
N SER A 378 -6.87 29.74 21.86
CA SER A 378 -5.72 30.48 21.32
C SER A 378 -4.84 29.59 20.46
N PRO A 379 -4.30 30.08 19.33
CA PRO A 379 -3.32 29.36 18.51
C PRO A 379 -2.14 28.85 19.35
N SER A 380 -1.72 27.61 19.10
CA SER A 380 -0.62 26.96 19.80
C SER A 380 0.24 26.14 18.83
N ASP A 381 1.53 26.05 19.10
CA ASP A 381 2.46 25.27 18.29
C ASP A 381 2.06 23.79 18.23
N GLY A 382 2.10 23.22 17.03
CA GLY A 382 1.71 21.83 16.79
C GLY A 382 0.21 21.55 16.84
N CYS A 383 -0.65 22.58 17.01
CA CYS A 383 -2.09 22.45 17.04
C CYS A 383 -2.74 23.18 15.85
N ILE A 384 -3.83 22.64 15.36
CA ILE A 384 -4.70 23.23 14.33
C ILE A 384 -6.00 23.63 15.01
N LEU A 385 -6.52 24.83 14.76
CA LEU A 385 -7.84 25.23 15.26
C LEU A 385 -8.93 24.70 14.32
N LEU A 386 -10.05 24.26 14.91
CA LEU A 386 -11.26 24.00 14.16
C LEU A 386 -11.79 25.31 13.53
N PRO A 387 -12.42 25.23 12.34
CA PRO A 387 -12.94 26.41 11.64
C PRO A 387 -14.11 27.03 12.38
N GLY A 388 -14.34 28.33 12.12
CA GLY A 388 -15.50 29.06 12.67
C GLY A 388 -15.17 30.04 13.79
N GLY A 389 -14.04 29.88 14.48
CA GLY A 389 -13.52 30.86 15.46
C GLY A 389 -14.24 30.89 16.81
N ASP A 390 -15.09 29.88 17.10
CA ASP A 390 -15.77 29.68 18.39
C ASP A 390 -15.94 28.16 18.65
N ALA A 391 -16.52 27.80 19.79
CA ALA A 391 -16.81 26.40 20.13
C ALA A 391 -17.71 25.74 19.06
N PRO A 392 -17.52 24.45 18.77
CA PRO A 392 -18.24 23.71 17.72
C PRO A 392 -19.77 23.87 17.81
N GLU A 393 -20.34 23.78 19.03
CA GLU A 393 -21.79 23.90 19.21
C GLU A 393 -22.28 25.29 18.84
N ARG A 394 -21.56 26.33 19.21
CA ARG A 394 -21.96 27.72 18.92
C ARG A 394 -21.99 27.98 17.44
N ILE A 395 -20.88 27.69 16.74
CA ILE A 395 -20.80 27.94 15.30
C ILE A 395 -21.83 27.18 14.49
N VAL A 396 -22.13 25.93 14.91
CA VAL A 396 -23.12 25.09 14.23
C VAL A 396 -24.52 25.58 14.46
N PHE A 397 -24.90 25.87 15.72
CA PHE A 397 -26.24 26.35 16.05
C PHE A 397 -26.51 27.75 15.49
N GLU A 398 -25.60 28.70 15.66
CA GLU A 398 -25.73 30.04 15.13
C GLU A 398 -25.77 30.08 13.60
N GLY A 399 -24.92 29.31 12.96
CA GLY A 399 -24.90 29.18 11.50
C GLY A 399 -26.26 28.67 10.99
N LEU A 400 -26.74 27.55 11.49
CA LEU A 400 -27.99 26.94 11.05
C LEU A 400 -29.22 27.76 11.41
N LEU A 401 -29.22 28.51 12.53
CA LEU A 401 -30.26 29.44 12.90
C LEU A 401 -30.52 30.50 11.81
N SER A 402 -29.44 30.98 11.17
CA SER A 402 -29.52 31.98 10.10
C SER A 402 -30.34 31.53 8.88
N LYS A 403 -30.50 30.21 8.70
CA LYS A 403 -31.31 29.56 7.63
C LYS A 403 -32.52 28.82 8.18
N SER A 404 -32.92 29.10 9.41
CA SER A 404 -34.13 28.53 10.03
C SER A 404 -34.16 27.01 10.04
N TRP A 405 -33.01 26.33 10.11
CA TRP A 405 -32.86 24.87 10.24
C TRP A 405 -33.54 24.03 9.15
N GLN A 406 -33.83 24.63 7.98
CA GLN A 406 -34.71 24.03 6.95
C GLN A 406 -34.26 22.62 6.55
N ASP A 407 -32.98 22.43 6.24
CA ASP A 407 -32.46 21.14 5.77
C ASP A 407 -32.33 20.11 6.90
N VAL A 408 -32.16 20.58 8.14
CA VAL A 408 -32.12 19.73 9.34
C VAL A 408 -33.48 19.07 9.58
N ALA A 409 -34.60 19.83 9.45
CA ALA A 409 -35.94 19.32 9.64
C ALA A 409 -36.27 18.17 8.68
N SER A 410 -35.92 18.29 7.41
CA SER A 410 -36.14 17.26 6.40
C SER A 410 -35.39 15.96 6.73
N ARG A 411 -34.15 16.06 7.20
CA ARG A 411 -33.29 14.88 7.54
C ARG A 411 -33.76 14.17 8.80
N LEU A 412 -34.34 14.93 9.76
CA LEU A 412 -34.91 14.37 10.98
C LEU A 412 -36.32 13.79 10.79
N SER A 413 -36.94 14.00 9.61
CA SER A 413 -38.36 13.69 9.37
C SER A 413 -39.26 14.32 10.44
N ARG A 414 -38.95 15.57 10.82
CA ARG A 414 -39.69 16.40 11.79
C ARG A 414 -40.21 17.65 11.11
N SER A 415 -41.24 18.31 11.73
CA SER A 415 -41.70 19.59 11.23
C SER A 415 -40.65 20.68 11.44
N ALA A 416 -40.59 21.65 10.54
CA ALA A 416 -39.66 22.77 10.68
C ALA A 416 -39.87 23.55 11.98
N SER A 417 -41.12 23.72 12.41
CA SER A 417 -41.47 24.41 13.65
C SER A 417 -40.95 23.69 14.89
N GLU A 418 -41.05 22.36 14.95
CA GLU A 418 -40.52 21.56 16.08
C GLU A 418 -38.98 21.68 16.17
N VAL A 419 -38.29 21.68 15.04
CA VAL A 419 -36.83 21.82 15.02
C VAL A 419 -36.42 23.23 15.42
N ILE A 420 -37.06 24.26 14.86
CA ILE A 420 -36.80 25.66 15.20
C ILE A 420 -37.03 25.89 16.70
N ASP A 421 -38.18 25.51 17.24
CA ASP A 421 -38.49 25.70 18.65
C ASP A 421 -37.50 24.96 19.57
N SER A 422 -37.17 23.73 19.25
CA SER A 422 -36.28 22.91 20.08
C SER A 422 -34.84 23.44 20.08
N CYS A 423 -34.30 23.75 18.92
CA CYS A 423 -32.94 24.26 18.80
C CYS A 423 -32.80 25.71 19.31
N THR A 424 -33.78 26.58 19.04
CA THR A 424 -33.75 27.95 19.56
C THR A 424 -33.92 27.97 21.08
N SER A 425 -34.80 27.12 21.64
CA SER A 425 -34.89 26.96 23.08
C SER A 425 -33.60 26.45 23.72
N ALA A 426 -32.88 25.53 23.05
CA ALA A 426 -31.58 25.06 23.53
C ALA A 426 -30.58 26.21 23.65
N MET A 427 -30.55 27.13 22.68
CA MET A 427 -29.63 28.28 22.68
C MET A 427 -29.89 29.29 23.80
N THR A 428 -31.02 29.20 24.52
CA THR A 428 -31.27 30.02 25.72
C THR A 428 -30.54 29.50 26.95
N LEU A 429 -30.00 28.28 26.92
CA LEU A 429 -29.21 27.74 28.01
C LEU A 429 -27.83 28.41 28.07
N ALA A 430 -27.37 28.69 29.28
CA ALA A 430 -26.11 29.40 29.51
C ALA A 430 -24.90 28.56 29.06
N ASP A 431 -24.96 27.23 29.18
CA ASP A 431 -23.90 26.30 28.78
C ASP A 431 -24.22 25.71 27.40
N HIS A 432 -23.40 26.04 26.42
CA HIS A 432 -23.55 25.53 25.06
C HIS A 432 -23.34 24.00 24.95
N HIS A 433 -22.59 23.40 25.87
CA HIS A 433 -22.45 21.94 25.91
C HIS A 433 -23.76 21.20 26.17
N ASP A 434 -24.76 21.85 26.79
CA ASP A 434 -26.08 21.29 27.01
C ASP A 434 -27.04 21.42 25.80
N TRP A 435 -26.74 22.26 24.82
CA TRP A 435 -27.63 22.59 23.71
C TRP A 435 -28.06 21.36 22.92
N VAL A 436 -27.08 20.55 22.52
CA VAL A 436 -27.33 19.34 21.69
C VAL A 436 -28.21 18.33 22.43
N ARG A 437 -27.92 18.10 23.73
CA ARG A 437 -28.71 17.20 24.56
C ARG A 437 -30.12 17.71 24.72
N TYR A 438 -30.30 18.96 25.09
CA TYR A 438 -31.59 19.59 25.30
C TYR A 438 -32.47 19.55 24.04
N ALA A 439 -31.91 19.94 22.89
CA ALA A 439 -32.64 19.90 21.63
C ALA A 439 -32.98 18.46 21.23
N GLY A 440 -32.06 17.50 21.43
CA GLY A 440 -32.28 16.10 21.15
C GLY A 440 -33.41 15.50 21.98
N ASP A 441 -33.45 15.77 23.28
CA ASP A 441 -34.51 15.31 24.19
C ASP A 441 -35.89 15.83 23.75
N ARG A 442 -35.98 17.09 23.36
CA ARG A 442 -37.23 17.70 22.86
C ARG A 442 -37.68 17.12 21.52
N LEU A 443 -36.76 16.82 20.65
CA LEU A 443 -37.02 16.22 19.34
C LEU A 443 -37.19 14.69 19.40
N VAL A 444 -37.00 14.09 20.57
CA VAL A 444 -36.98 12.63 20.75
C VAL A 444 -35.98 11.96 19.79
N VAL A 445 -34.77 12.53 19.72
CA VAL A 445 -33.64 12.05 18.89
C VAL A 445 -32.41 11.97 19.78
N GLY A 446 -31.62 10.92 19.63
CA GLY A 446 -30.37 10.81 20.37
C GLY A 446 -29.41 11.99 20.06
N GLY A 447 -28.81 12.57 21.10
CA GLY A 447 -27.94 13.74 20.94
C GLY A 447 -26.81 13.56 19.91
N GLU A 448 -26.21 12.39 19.87
CA GLU A 448 -25.15 12.07 18.87
C GLU A 448 -25.70 12.10 17.43
N VAL A 449 -26.88 11.53 17.20
CA VAL A 449 -27.54 11.53 15.89
C VAL A 449 -27.89 12.94 15.46
N LEU A 450 -28.45 13.70 16.40
CA LEU A 450 -28.77 15.13 16.16
C LEU A 450 -27.50 15.89 15.81
N TRP A 451 -26.44 15.75 16.60
CA TRP A 451 -25.16 16.43 16.38
C TRP A 451 -24.53 16.11 15.04
N GLN A 452 -24.55 14.85 14.62
CA GLN A 452 -24.04 14.44 13.32
C GLN A 452 -24.81 15.13 12.18
N ILE A 453 -26.14 15.20 12.26
CA ILE A 453 -26.97 15.88 11.26
C ILE A 453 -26.67 17.38 11.23
N LEU A 454 -26.58 18.02 12.38
CA LEU A 454 -26.29 19.45 12.50
C LEU A 454 -24.90 19.77 11.93
N SER A 455 -23.88 19.00 12.31
CA SER A 455 -22.50 19.16 11.83
C SER A 455 -22.39 18.97 10.31
N SER A 456 -23.09 17.96 9.77
CA SER A 456 -23.13 17.69 8.33
C SER A 456 -23.77 18.84 7.55
N GLU A 457 -24.91 19.38 8.01
CA GLU A 457 -25.57 20.48 7.35
C GLU A 457 -24.77 21.80 7.48
N TRP A 458 -24.15 22.04 8.62
CA TRP A 458 -23.28 23.19 8.80
C TRP A 458 -22.06 23.12 7.86
N ALA A 459 -21.40 21.96 7.78
CA ALA A 459 -20.23 21.76 6.90
C ALA A 459 -20.57 22.01 5.43
N LYS A 460 -21.76 21.62 4.98
CA LYS A 460 -22.21 21.87 3.60
C LYS A 460 -22.51 23.33 3.30
N GLN A 461 -23.12 24.06 4.27
CA GLN A 461 -23.72 25.37 4.02
C GLN A 461 -22.82 26.54 4.40
N PHE A 462 -21.95 26.39 5.40
CA PHE A 462 -21.21 27.50 6.02
C PHE A 462 -19.68 27.33 5.95
N LEU A 463 -19.19 26.10 5.84
CA LEU A 463 -17.75 25.89 5.76
C LEU A 463 -17.18 26.35 4.42
N LYS A 464 -16.17 27.22 4.47
CA LYS A 464 -15.48 27.67 3.26
C LYS A 464 -14.66 26.52 2.68
N GLN A 465 -14.80 26.32 1.38
CA GLN A 465 -14.08 25.25 0.67
C GLN A 465 -12.56 25.29 0.86
N GLN A 466 -11.96 26.47 0.99
CA GLN A 466 -10.54 26.63 1.24
C GLN A 466 -10.12 26.13 2.63
N GLU A 467 -10.95 26.36 3.66
CA GLU A 467 -10.69 25.91 5.03
C GLU A 467 -10.82 24.38 5.12
N ALA A 468 -11.88 23.83 4.53
CA ALA A 468 -12.06 22.38 4.45
C ALA A 468 -10.89 21.69 3.74
N LYS A 469 -10.47 22.24 2.59
CA LYS A 469 -9.33 21.74 1.83
C LYS A 469 -8.02 21.80 2.63
N ALA A 470 -7.75 22.91 3.33
CA ALA A 470 -6.54 23.06 4.14
C ALA A 470 -6.44 22.01 5.26
N ILE A 471 -7.57 21.68 5.91
CA ILE A 471 -7.64 20.63 6.91
C ILE A 471 -7.30 19.26 6.29
N VAL A 472 -7.95 18.92 5.18
CA VAL A 472 -7.70 17.64 4.48
C VAL A 472 -6.27 17.53 3.97
N ASP A 473 -5.72 18.61 3.40
CA ASP A 473 -4.34 18.65 2.93
C ASP A 473 -3.34 18.49 4.08
N SER A 474 -3.61 19.06 5.27
CA SER A 474 -2.79 18.87 6.47
C SER A 474 -2.79 17.42 6.94
N ILE A 475 -3.94 16.74 6.92
CA ILE A 475 -4.04 15.32 7.27
C ILE A 475 -3.28 14.46 6.25
N LYS A 476 -3.44 14.73 4.96
CA LYS A 476 -2.73 14.01 3.89
C LYS A 476 -1.22 14.21 3.97
N ALA A 477 -0.76 15.42 4.25
CA ALA A 477 0.66 15.71 4.43
C ALA A 477 1.25 14.94 5.62
N THR A 478 0.51 14.86 6.72
CA THR A 478 0.92 14.10 7.92
C THR A 478 1.01 12.61 7.63
N ILE A 479 0.05 12.03 6.93
CA ILE A 479 0.08 10.64 6.48
C ILE A 479 1.26 10.40 5.52
N GLY A 480 1.55 11.34 4.62
CA GLY A 480 2.66 11.28 3.66
C GLY A 480 4.06 11.45 4.29
N GLY A 481 4.15 11.66 5.60
CA GLY A 481 5.43 11.82 6.31
C GLY A 481 6.09 13.18 6.12
N HIS A 482 5.38 14.18 5.61
CA HIS A 482 5.83 15.56 5.55
C HIS A 482 5.54 16.24 6.88
N PRO A 483 6.55 16.71 7.64
CA PRO A 483 6.29 17.42 8.86
C PRO A 483 5.55 18.72 8.55
N LEU A 484 4.50 19.02 9.32
CA LEU A 484 3.90 20.35 9.32
C LEU A 484 4.98 21.39 9.64
N PRO A 485 4.97 22.57 9.00
CA PRO A 485 5.91 23.64 9.38
C PRO A 485 5.74 23.95 10.88
N MET A 486 6.84 23.87 11.64
CA MET A 486 6.88 24.22 13.04
C MET A 486 6.69 25.74 13.17
N GLY A 487 5.50 26.15 13.49
CA GLY A 487 5.06 27.52 13.73
C GLY A 487 3.53 27.57 13.78
N PRO A 488 2.94 28.53 14.52
CA PRO A 488 1.50 28.70 14.50
C PRO A 488 1.09 28.92 13.03
N MET A 489 0.21 28.06 12.50
CA MET A 489 -0.46 28.35 11.24
C MET A 489 -1.29 29.61 11.45
N GLN A 490 -0.66 30.77 11.29
CA GLN A 490 -1.35 32.04 11.21
C GLN A 490 -2.23 31.96 9.94
N GLN A 491 -3.51 31.72 10.14
CA GLN A 491 -4.47 32.07 9.13
C GLN A 491 -4.34 33.56 8.87
N LYS A 492 -3.61 33.95 7.84
CA LYS A 492 -3.65 35.31 7.28
C LYS A 492 -5.02 35.52 6.61
N TYR A 493 -6.05 35.70 7.41
CA TYR A 493 -7.31 36.23 6.95
C TYR A 493 -7.52 37.59 7.63
N PRO A 494 -7.73 38.65 6.86
CA PRO A 494 -8.04 39.94 7.43
C PRO A 494 -9.37 39.86 8.17
N LEU A 495 -9.32 40.19 9.44
CA LEU A 495 -10.49 40.47 10.24
C LEU A 495 -11.28 41.59 9.57
N PHE A 496 -12.37 41.27 8.92
CA PHE A 496 -13.38 42.29 8.62
C PHE A 496 -14.10 42.57 9.95
N ARG A 497 -13.62 43.64 10.64
CA ARG A 497 -14.42 44.39 11.57
C ARG A 497 -15.30 45.34 10.73
N SER A 498 -16.58 45.19 10.79
CA SER A 498 -17.66 46.17 10.85
C SER A 498 -18.98 45.49 10.50
#